data_59a76f2033ec72b390152c219891a4d1
#
_entry.id   59a76f2033ec72b390152c219891a4d1
#
_cell.length_a   1.000
_cell.length_b   1.000
_cell.length_c   1.000
_cell.angle_alpha   90.00
_cell.angle_beta   90.00
_cell.angle_gamma   90.00
#
_symmetry.space_group_name_H-M   'P 1'
#
loop_
_entity.id
_entity.type
_entity.pdbx_description
1 polymer ?
#
loop_
_entity_poly.entity_id
_entity_poly.type
_entity_poly.pdbx_seq_one_letter_code
_entity_poly.pdbx_strand_id
1 'polypeptide(L)' 'MNDRQIIDQAYANQVQNLFTVLWAAYSTGSDSETAESHFKTGLALLRKCRDRAIANI' A
#
# COMPACT_ATOMS: atom_id res chain seq x y z
N MET A 1 21.44 -2.30 7.88
CA MET A 1 19.97 -2.35 7.76
C MET A 1 19.47 -3.68 8.31
N ASN A 2 18.56 -3.66 9.25
CA ASN A 2 18.01 -4.91 9.79
C ASN A 2 16.71 -5.28 9.07
N ASP A 3 16.21 -6.47 9.35
CA ASP A 3 15.02 -7.00 8.67
C ASP A 3 13.80 -6.12 8.89
N ARG A 4 13.64 -5.56 10.08
CA ARG A 4 12.51 -4.68 10.40
C ARG A 4 12.53 -3.43 9.51
N GLN A 5 13.71 -2.83 9.33
CA GLN A 5 13.84 -1.64 8.48
C GLN A 5 13.54 -1.95 7.03
N ILE A 6 13.97 -3.12 6.56
CA ILE A 6 13.69 -3.55 5.18
C ILE A 6 12.19 -3.73 4.98
N ILE A 7 11.51 -4.35 5.94
CA ILE A 7 10.07 -4.56 5.89
C ILE A 7 9.32 -3.21 5.89
N ASP A 8 9.72 -2.29 6.77
CA ASP A 8 9.10 -0.97 6.84
C ASP A 8 9.28 -0.19 5.54
N GLN A 9 10.46 -0.28 4.94
CA GLN A 9 10.74 0.39 3.67
C GLN A 9 9.94 -0.22 2.53
N ALA A 10 9.85 -1.54 2.47
CA ALA A 10 9.03 -2.22 1.46
C ALA A 10 7.56 -1.86 1.59
N TYR A 11 7.05 -1.80 2.82
CA TYR A 11 5.68 -1.36 3.08
C TYR A 11 5.45 0.06 2.57
N ALA A 12 6.36 0.98 2.90
CA ALA A 12 6.25 2.36 2.46
C ALA A 12 6.23 2.48 0.93
N ASN A 13 7.07 1.71 0.24
CA ASN A 13 7.12 1.70 -1.22
C ASN A 13 5.78 1.23 -1.82
N GLN A 14 5.18 0.21 -1.23
CA GLN A 14 3.89 -0.30 -1.72
C GLN A 14 2.75 0.69 -1.46
N VAL A 15 2.78 1.39 -0.33
CA VAL A 15 1.80 2.44 -0.05
C VAL A 15 1.93 3.57 -1.08
N GLN A 16 3.15 3.94 -1.44
CA GLN A 16 3.38 4.94 -2.49
C GLN A 16 2.80 4.49 -3.84
N ASN A 17 2.95 3.22 -4.18
CA ASN A 17 2.38 2.67 -5.41
C ASN A 17 0.85 2.76 -5.40
N LEU A 18 0.22 2.41 -4.29
CA LEU A 18 -1.23 2.53 -4.13
C LEU A 18 -1.68 3.97 -4.28
N PHE A 19 -0.95 4.90 -3.67
CA PHE A 19 -1.25 6.32 -3.77
C PHE A 19 -1.14 6.81 -5.21
N THR A 20 -0.12 6.37 -5.94
CA THR A 20 0.08 6.76 -7.34
C THR A 20 -1.11 6.34 -8.20
N VAL A 21 -1.63 5.13 -8.00
CA VAL A 21 -2.81 4.65 -8.73
C VAL A 21 -4.04 5.50 -8.39
N LEU A 22 -4.25 5.81 -7.12
CA LEU A 22 -5.36 6.65 -6.68
C LEU A 22 -5.26 8.06 -7.28
N TRP A 23 -4.08 8.65 -7.23
CA TRP A 23 -3.81 9.96 -7.81
C TRP A 23 -4.12 9.98 -9.30
N ALA A 24 -3.70 8.93 -10.02
CA ALA A 24 -3.95 8.83 -11.45
C ALA A 24 -5.45 8.80 -11.76
N ALA A 25 -6.23 8.06 -10.96
CA ALA A 25 -7.67 7.98 -11.13
C ALA A 25 -8.34 9.35 -10.96
N TYR A 26 -7.95 10.10 -9.93
CA TYR A 26 -8.49 11.44 -9.72
C TYR A 26 -8.05 12.42 -10.79
N SER A 27 -6.78 12.36 -11.21
CA SER A 27 -6.21 13.26 -12.19
C SER A 27 -6.82 13.10 -13.57
N THR A 28 -7.17 11.87 -13.95
CA THR A 28 -7.68 11.55 -15.29
C THR A 28 -9.21 11.56 -15.36
N GLY A 29 -9.88 11.74 -14.23
CA GLY A 29 -11.34 11.68 -14.17
C GLY A 29 -11.91 10.29 -14.31
N SER A 30 -11.08 9.26 -14.07
CA SER A 30 -11.53 7.87 -14.04
C SER A 30 -12.42 7.59 -12.82
N ASP A 31 -12.95 6.37 -12.71
CA ASP A 31 -13.82 5.97 -11.61
C ASP A 31 -13.07 6.03 -10.27
N SER A 32 -13.21 7.16 -9.59
CA SER A 32 -12.53 7.41 -8.32
C SER A 32 -13.10 6.55 -7.18
N GLU A 33 -14.37 6.16 -7.24
CA GLU A 33 -14.95 5.29 -6.21
C GLU A 33 -14.33 3.91 -6.22
N THR A 34 -14.15 3.34 -7.41
CA THR A 34 -13.48 2.05 -7.56
C THR A 34 -12.02 2.16 -7.12
N ALA A 35 -11.34 3.24 -7.51
CA ALA A 35 -9.95 3.48 -7.12
C ALA A 35 -9.82 3.61 -5.60
N GLU A 36 -10.73 4.31 -4.94
CA GLU A 36 -10.73 4.42 -3.48
C GLU A 36 -10.95 3.07 -2.80
N SER A 37 -11.86 2.27 -3.33
CA SER A 37 -12.12 0.93 -2.82
C SER A 37 -10.89 0.04 -2.92
N HIS A 38 -10.21 0.08 -4.07
CA HIS A 38 -8.97 -0.66 -4.28
C HIS A 38 -7.86 -0.18 -3.35
N PHE A 39 -7.77 1.13 -3.14
CA PHE A 39 -6.79 1.69 -2.22
C PHE A 39 -7.01 1.19 -0.79
N LYS A 40 -8.24 1.23 -0.31
CA LYS A 40 -8.59 0.74 1.03
C LYS A 40 -8.26 -0.74 1.20
N THR A 41 -8.67 -1.55 0.23
CA THR A 41 -8.43 -3.00 0.27
C THR A 41 -6.93 -3.30 0.24
N GLY A 42 -6.22 -2.64 -0.67
CA GLY A 42 -4.77 -2.83 -0.80
C GLY A 42 -4.03 -2.42 0.46
N LEU A 43 -4.43 -1.29 1.06
CA LEU A 43 -3.80 -0.81 2.29
C LEU A 43 -4.02 -1.78 3.46
N ALA A 44 -5.23 -2.33 3.59
CA ALA A 44 -5.53 -3.31 4.63
C ALA A 44 -4.70 -4.59 4.47
N LEU A 45 -4.56 -5.07 3.22
CA LEU A 45 -3.75 -6.24 2.91
C LEU A 45 -2.26 -5.98 3.19
N LEU A 46 -1.77 -4.80 2.84
CA LEU A 46 -0.38 -4.44 3.10
C LEU A 46 -0.08 -4.39 4.60
N ARG A 47 -0.98 -3.84 5.39
CA ARG A 47 -0.82 -3.79 6.85
C ARG A 47 -0.76 -5.20 7.44
N LYS A 48 -1.65 -6.07 6.98
CA LYS A 48 -1.68 -7.46 7.44
C LYS A 48 -0.39 -8.17 7.05
N CYS A 49 0.06 -8.01 5.81
CA CYS A 49 1.29 -8.60 5.31
C CYS A 49 2.49 -8.11 6.12
N ARG A 50 2.58 -6.81 6.37
CA ARG A 50 3.65 -6.22 7.17
C ARG A 50 3.67 -6.83 8.57
N ASP A 51 2.51 -6.89 9.22
CA ASP A 51 2.41 -7.40 10.58
C ASP A 51 2.84 -8.87 10.66
N ARG A 52 2.45 -9.67 9.66
CA ARG A 52 2.86 -11.07 9.60
C ARG A 52 4.34 -11.21 9.32
N ALA A 53 4.90 -10.36 8.46
CA ALA A 53 6.34 -10.37 8.18
C ALA A 53 7.13 -10.04 9.44
N ILE A 54 6.70 -9.03 10.20
CA ILE A 54 7.34 -8.64 11.46
C ILE A 54 7.27 -9.78 12.46
N ALA A 55 6.15 -10.50 12.52
CA ALA A 55 5.98 -11.62 13.43
C ALA A 55 6.93 -12.78 13.12
N ASN A 56 7.49 -12.82 11.92
CA ASN A 56 8.37 -13.91 11.48
C ASN A 56 9.87 -13.58 11.57
N ILE A 57 10.21 -12.42 12.08
CA ILE A 57 11.61 -12.05 12.31
C ILE A 57 11.88 -12.00 13.83
#